data_09f87daf7196a2601228f428747d7528
#
_entry.id   09f87daf7196a2601228f428747d7528
#
_cell.length_a   1.000
_cell.length_b   1.000
_cell.length_c   1.000
_cell.angle_alpha   90.00
_cell.angle_beta   90.00
_cell.angle_gamma   90.00
#
_symmetry.space_group_name_H-M   'P 1'
#
loop_
_entity.id
_entity.type
_entity.pdbx_description
1 polymer ?
#
loop_
_entity_poly.entity_id
_entity_poly.type
_entity_poly.pdbx_seq_one_letter_code
_entity_poly.pdbx_strand_id
1 'polypeptide(L)'
;LTETRDFDPGEVRRSDHSSLVHQHLDWGAVRADIVKRTGLARQETNVSTEQHSFIINLQGEARAGEDFVEGRRVAFTPRRPGSVAFLPARSKWSGWDEGDTTGSYLFVSIDTAFIDRAIGAENVTCLRPAIGFRDTVIEACLQRIAAELKNPDPISVVMVESQAIQLFVQMVRLNGLGNEPAKGGLSPFDLKRVVAIIENRLGNP
;
A
#
# COMPACT_ATOMS: atom_id res chain seq x y z
N LEU A 1 15.81 -21.54 8.77
CA LEU A 1 15.82 -21.08 7.37
C LEU A 1 14.43 -21.28 6.84
N THR A 2 13.61 -20.24 6.93
CA THR A 2 12.27 -20.21 6.32
C THR A 2 12.52 -19.95 4.84
N GLU A 3 12.22 -20.91 3.98
CA GLU A 3 12.17 -20.71 2.54
C GLU A 3 11.16 -19.59 2.27
N THR A 4 11.67 -18.43 1.90
CA THR A 4 10.85 -17.35 1.36
C THR A 4 10.29 -17.88 0.05
N ARG A 5 9.01 -18.23 0.03
CA ARG A 5 8.32 -18.70 -1.19
C ARG A 5 8.48 -17.59 -2.22
N ASP A 6 9.17 -17.88 -3.28
CA ASP A 6 9.49 -16.91 -4.32
C ASP A 6 8.17 -16.37 -4.90
N PHE A 7 8.03 -15.04 -5.00
CA PHE A 7 6.84 -14.43 -5.57
C PHE A 7 6.69 -14.85 -7.03
N ASP A 8 5.61 -15.55 -7.34
CA ASP A 8 5.25 -15.91 -8.70
C ASP A 8 4.12 -14.99 -9.21
N PRO A 9 4.43 -14.10 -10.15
CA PRO A 9 3.40 -13.24 -10.74
C PRO A 9 2.24 -14.02 -11.38
N GLY A 10 2.51 -15.22 -11.88
CA GLY A 10 1.51 -16.11 -12.45
C GLY A 10 0.54 -16.68 -11.41
N GLU A 11 0.97 -16.82 -10.15
CA GLU A 11 0.09 -17.22 -9.05
C GLU A 11 -0.76 -16.06 -8.51
N VAL A 12 -0.23 -14.84 -8.54
CA VAL A 12 -0.93 -13.67 -8.00
C VAL A 12 -2.02 -13.18 -8.94
N ARG A 13 -1.72 -13.06 -10.24
CA ARG A 13 -2.70 -12.63 -11.24
C ARG A 13 -2.57 -13.51 -12.48
N ARG A 14 -3.59 -14.30 -12.73
CA ARG A 14 -3.65 -15.24 -13.86
C ARG A 14 -4.53 -14.69 -14.97
N SER A 15 -4.13 -14.91 -16.19
CA SER A 15 -4.96 -14.72 -17.38
C SER A 15 -4.50 -15.68 -18.45
N ASP A 16 -5.45 -16.30 -19.15
CA ASP A 16 -5.13 -17.19 -20.26
C ASP A 16 -4.43 -16.42 -21.38
N HIS A 17 -3.45 -17.06 -22.01
CA HIS A 17 -2.70 -16.53 -23.17
C HIS A 17 -1.94 -15.23 -22.95
N SER A 18 -1.71 -14.79 -21.71
CA SER A 18 -0.93 -13.57 -21.45
C SER A 18 0.58 -13.82 -21.56
N SER A 19 1.30 -12.91 -22.22
CA SER A 19 2.75 -12.80 -22.10
C SER A 19 3.11 -11.96 -20.89
N LEU A 20 4.17 -12.35 -20.18
CA LEU A 20 4.59 -11.72 -18.94
C LEU A 20 6.07 -11.33 -19.01
N VAL A 21 6.36 -10.09 -18.59
CA VAL A 21 7.73 -9.62 -18.30
C VAL A 21 7.79 -9.24 -16.83
N HIS A 22 8.71 -9.86 -16.11
CA HIS A 22 8.89 -9.71 -14.67
C HIS A 22 10.30 -9.24 -14.37
N GLN A 23 10.41 -8.16 -13.59
CA GLN A 23 11.65 -7.63 -13.03
C GLN A 23 11.46 -7.47 -11.53
N HIS A 24 12.41 -7.94 -10.74
CA HIS A 24 12.34 -7.83 -9.29
C HIS A 24 13.69 -7.53 -8.67
N LEU A 25 13.66 -7.02 -7.44
CA LEU A 25 14.82 -6.86 -6.56
C LEU A 25 14.39 -7.03 -5.11
N ASP A 26 15.22 -7.69 -4.34
CA ASP A 26 15.06 -7.92 -2.92
C ASP A 26 16.16 -7.18 -2.14
N TRP A 27 15.76 -6.24 -1.26
CA TRP A 27 16.64 -5.48 -0.39
C TRP A 27 16.63 -6.01 1.06
N GLY A 28 16.09 -7.22 1.28
CA GLY A 28 15.98 -7.87 2.58
C GLY A 28 14.65 -7.56 3.26
N ALA A 29 14.48 -6.39 3.87
CA ALA A 29 13.22 -6.00 4.51
C ALA A 29 12.10 -5.65 3.52
N VAL A 30 12.45 -5.31 2.29
CA VAL A 30 11.52 -4.91 1.23
C VAL A 30 11.92 -5.59 -0.07
N ARG A 31 10.94 -6.22 -0.72
CA ARG A 31 11.06 -6.74 -2.08
C ARG A 31 10.08 -6.02 -2.99
N ALA A 32 10.49 -5.70 -4.20
CA ALA A 32 9.64 -5.10 -5.21
C ALA A 32 9.69 -5.88 -6.52
N ASP A 33 8.54 -6.02 -7.16
CA ASP A 33 8.34 -6.76 -8.40
C ASP A 33 7.52 -5.92 -9.37
N ILE A 34 8.10 -5.55 -10.52
CA ILE A 34 7.36 -4.94 -11.63
C ILE A 34 6.96 -6.03 -12.61
N VAL A 35 5.67 -6.12 -12.86
CA VAL A 35 5.09 -7.10 -13.77
C VAL A 35 4.40 -6.36 -14.91
N LYS A 36 4.79 -6.68 -16.15
CA LYS A 36 4.14 -6.19 -17.38
C LYS A 36 3.51 -7.36 -18.08
N ARG A 37 2.30 -7.18 -18.59
CA ARG A 37 1.50 -8.23 -19.17
C ARG A 37 0.81 -7.74 -20.43
N THR A 38 0.71 -8.62 -21.42
CA THR A 38 0.02 -8.38 -22.69
C THR A 38 -0.84 -9.58 -23.05
N GLY A 39 -1.83 -9.40 -23.89
CA GLY A 39 -2.77 -10.46 -24.25
C GLY A 39 -3.74 -10.79 -23.12
N LEU A 40 -4.05 -9.80 -22.28
CA LEU A 40 -4.97 -9.98 -21.17
C LEU A 40 -6.40 -10.11 -21.67
N ALA A 41 -7.11 -11.06 -21.08
CA ALA A 41 -8.55 -11.18 -21.09
C ALA A 41 -9.06 -10.98 -19.65
N ARG A 42 -9.99 -11.80 -19.18
CA ARG A 42 -10.35 -11.86 -17.76
C ARG A 42 -9.13 -12.30 -16.94
N GLN A 43 -8.82 -11.56 -15.90
CA GLN A 43 -7.72 -11.84 -14.99
C GLN A 43 -8.28 -12.31 -13.65
N GLU A 44 -7.73 -13.39 -13.13
CA GLU A 44 -8.02 -13.86 -11.78
C GLU A 44 -6.91 -13.37 -10.84
N THR A 45 -7.29 -12.84 -9.70
CA THR A 45 -6.38 -12.38 -8.64
C THR A 45 -6.50 -13.32 -7.45
N ASN A 46 -5.35 -13.75 -6.92
CA ASN A 46 -5.26 -14.51 -5.69
C ASN A 46 -3.99 -14.11 -4.94
N VAL A 47 -4.15 -13.35 -3.86
CA VAL A 47 -3.04 -12.88 -3.03
C VAL A 47 -3.21 -13.41 -1.61
N SER A 48 -2.20 -14.11 -1.12
CA SER A 48 -2.11 -14.56 0.27
C SER A 48 -0.63 -14.64 0.62
N THR A 49 -0.13 -13.69 1.40
CA THR A 49 1.28 -13.62 1.77
C THR A 49 1.46 -13.52 3.29
N GLU A 50 2.58 -14.00 3.79
CA GLU A 50 2.99 -13.84 5.19
C GLU A 50 3.54 -12.42 5.49
N GLN A 51 3.80 -11.63 4.44
CA GLN A 51 4.30 -10.26 4.51
C GLN A 51 3.20 -9.26 4.21
N HIS A 52 3.40 -8.01 4.63
CA HIS A 52 2.56 -6.92 4.18
C HIS A 52 2.78 -6.65 2.69
N SER A 53 1.71 -6.33 1.97
CA SER A 53 1.82 -6.14 0.53
C SER A 53 1.11 -4.87 0.06
N PHE A 54 1.77 -4.15 -0.85
CA PHE A 54 1.17 -3.08 -1.64
C PHE A 54 1.21 -3.46 -3.11
N ILE A 55 0.12 -3.17 -3.81
CA ILE A 55 0.03 -3.31 -5.26
C ILE A 55 -0.44 -1.99 -5.83
N ILE A 56 0.31 -1.41 -6.76
CA ILE A 56 -0.13 -0.23 -7.51
C ILE A 56 -0.25 -0.56 -8.99
N ASN A 57 -1.37 -0.20 -9.58
CA ASN A 57 -1.55 -0.29 -11.02
C ASN A 57 -0.73 0.81 -11.71
N LEU A 58 0.18 0.43 -12.59
CA LEU A 58 1.06 1.35 -13.33
C LEU A 58 0.51 1.65 -14.73
N GLN A 59 -0.14 0.68 -15.38
CA GLN A 59 -0.67 0.80 -16.73
C GLN A 59 -1.88 -0.13 -16.92
N GLY A 60 -2.81 0.30 -17.78
CA GLY A 60 -4.03 -0.42 -18.10
C GLY A 60 -5.15 -0.15 -17.10
N GLU A 61 -6.38 -0.36 -17.53
CA GLU A 61 -7.58 -0.21 -16.71
C GLU A 61 -8.31 -1.54 -16.57
N ALA A 62 -8.85 -1.82 -15.37
CA ALA A 62 -9.84 -2.83 -15.14
C ALA A 62 -11.19 -2.12 -14.88
N ARG A 63 -12.20 -2.41 -15.72
CA ARG A 63 -13.47 -1.67 -15.71
C ARG A 63 -14.57 -2.44 -15.00
N ALA A 64 -14.49 -3.76 -15.00
CA ALA A 64 -15.45 -4.65 -14.34
C ALA A 64 -14.71 -5.74 -13.57
N GLY A 65 -15.36 -6.28 -12.53
CA GLY A 65 -14.77 -7.34 -11.73
C GLY A 65 -15.55 -7.62 -10.45
N GLU A 66 -14.98 -8.52 -9.66
CA GLU A 66 -15.43 -8.85 -8.31
C GLU A 66 -14.21 -9.02 -7.42
N ASP A 67 -14.31 -8.53 -6.20
CA ASP A 67 -13.29 -8.64 -5.17
C ASP A 67 -13.85 -9.34 -3.93
N PHE A 68 -13.04 -10.22 -3.34
CA PHE A 68 -13.30 -10.88 -2.08
C PHE A 68 -12.10 -10.68 -1.15
N VAL A 69 -12.34 -10.09 0.00
CA VAL A 69 -11.35 -9.91 1.07
C VAL A 69 -11.75 -10.79 2.24
N GLU A 70 -10.84 -11.64 2.71
CA GLU A 70 -11.14 -12.65 3.74
C GLU A 70 -12.38 -13.48 3.42
N GLY A 71 -12.57 -13.83 2.14
CA GLY A 71 -13.72 -14.59 1.65
C GLY A 71 -15.05 -13.80 1.60
N ARG A 72 -15.04 -12.53 1.95
CA ARG A 72 -16.23 -11.67 1.90
C ARG A 72 -16.20 -10.79 0.66
N ARG A 73 -17.31 -10.76 -0.08
CA ARG A 73 -17.44 -9.88 -1.23
C ARG A 73 -17.36 -8.41 -0.79
N VAL A 74 -16.51 -7.64 -1.47
CA VAL A 74 -16.40 -6.19 -1.32
C VAL A 74 -16.81 -5.50 -2.61
N ALA A 75 -17.14 -4.22 -2.54
CA ALA A 75 -17.49 -3.46 -3.73
C ALA A 75 -16.29 -3.38 -4.68
N PHE A 76 -16.49 -3.76 -5.94
CA PHE A 76 -15.46 -3.60 -6.96
C PHE A 76 -15.27 -2.11 -7.27
N THR A 77 -14.03 -1.68 -7.24
CA THR A 77 -13.63 -0.33 -7.67
C THR A 77 -12.84 -0.45 -8.97
N PRO A 78 -13.23 0.21 -10.07
CA PRO A 78 -12.45 0.22 -11.31
C PRO A 78 -11.00 0.63 -11.04
N ARG A 79 -10.06 -0.17 -11.57
CA ARG A 79 -8.62 0.06 -11.34
C ARG A 79 -8.04 0.80 -12.51
N ARG A 80 -7.47 1.97 -12.21
CA ARG A 80 -6.78 2.82 -13.16
C ARG A 80 -5.31 2.97 -12.74
N PRO A 81 -4.44 3.47 -13.61
CA PRO A 81 -3.10 3.83 -13.19
C PRO A 81 -3.13 4.73 -11.93
N GLY A 82 -2.33 4.37 -10.93
CA GLY A 82 -2.33 4.98 -9.59
C GLY A 82 -3.32 4.35 -8.58
N SER A 83 -4.20 3.41 -8.99
CA SER A 83 -5.01 2.66 -8.03
C SER A 83 -4.14 1.71 -7.22
N VAL A 84 -4.32 1.72 -5.88
CA VAL A 84 -3.53 0.97 -4.92
C VAL A 84 -4.39 -0.09 -4.23
N ALA A 85 -3.80 -1.25 -3.95
CA ALA A 85 -4.30 -2.22 -2.98
C ALA A 85 -3.26 -2.38 -1.87
N PHE A 86 -3.71 -2.42 -0.61
CA PHE A 86 -2.93 -2.76 0.57
C PHE A 86 -3.51 -3.99 1.25
N LEU A 87 -2.64 -4.94 1.56
CA LEU A 87 -2.96 -6.17 2.26
C LEU A 87 -2.02 -6.32 3.46
N PRO A 88 -2.53 -6.23 4.69
CA PRO A 88 -1.77 -6.65 5.86
C PRO A 88 -1.29 -8.09 5.71
N ALA A 89 -0.20 -8.43 6.38
CA ALA A 89 0.31 -9.80 6.44
C ALA A 89 -0.81 -10.80 6.79
N ARG A 90 -0.80 -11.96 6.14
CA ARG A 90 -1.78 -13.05 6.30
C ARG A 90 -3.20 -12.75 5.83
N SER A 91 -3.44 -11.57 5.27
CA SER A 91 -4.71 -11.27 4.63
C SER A 91 -4.85 -11.98 3.29
N LYS A 92 -6.10 -12.30 2.92
CA LYS A 92 -6.42 -12.95 1.66
C LYS A 92 -7.26 -12.03 0.79
N TRP A 93 -6.83 -11.87 -0.45
CA TRP A 93 -7.60 -11.19 -1.49
C TRP A 93 -7.70 -12.09 -2.71
N SER A 94 -8.91 -12.33 -3.14
CA SER A 94 -9.19 -13.06 -4.38
C SER A 94 -10.24 -12.31 -5.19
N GLY A 95 -10.33 -12.60 -6.47
CA GLY A 95 -11.31 -11.98 -7.35
C GLY A 95 -10.97 -12.15 -8.81
N TRP A 96 -11.67 -11.42 -9.63
CA TRP A 96 -11.40 -11.32 -11.05
C TRP A 96 -11.65 -9.91 -11.54
N ASP A 97 -10.97 -9.52 -12.60
CA ASP A 97 -11.24 -8.28 -13.31
C ASP A 97 -11.02 -8.44 -14.83
N GLU A 98 -11.62 -7.53 -15.57
CA GLU A 98 -11.48 -7.42 -17.01
C GLU A 98 -11.41 -5.94 -17.44
N GLY A 99 -10.70 -5.68 -18.54
CA GLY A 99 -10.48 -4.32 -19.04
C GLY A 99 -9.55 -4.29 -20.23
N ASP A 100 -8.43 -3.56 -20.08
CA ASP A 100 -7.44 -3.44 -21.17
C ASP A 100 -6.66 -4.73 -21.39
N THR A 101 -6.29 -4.98 -22.65
CA THR A 101 -5.51 -6.16 -23.04
C THR A 101 -4.04 -6.09 -22.65
N THR A 102 -3.59 -4.94 -22.17
CA THR A 102 -2.23 -4.72 -21.65
C THR A 102 -2.30 -4.07 -20.28
N GLY A 103 -1.39 -4.44 -19.40
CA GLY A 103 -1.33 -3.86 -18.07
C GLY A 103 0.03 -4.05 -17.42
N SER A 104 0.30 -3.21 -16.44
CA SER A 104 1.46 -3.40 -15.57
C SER A 104 1.14 -2.96 -14.15
N TYR A 105 1.78 -3.61 -13.19
CA TYR A 105 1.69 -3.26 -11.78
C TYR A 105 3.04 -3.41 -11.09
N LEU A 106 3.21 -2.69 -10.00
CA LEU A 106 4.25 -2.92 -9.03
C LEU A 106 3.64 -3.66 -7.84
N PHE A 107 4.28 -4.74 -7.42
CA PHE A 107 4.00 -5.44 -6.17
C PHE A 107 5.16 -5.18 -5.21
N VAL A 108 4.86 -4.79 -3.97
CA VAL A 108 5.87 -4.56 -2.93
C VAL A 108 5.53 -5.40 -1.72
N SER A 109 6.44 -6.29 -1.34
CA SER A 109 6.35 -7.08 -0.11
C SER A 109 7.24 -6.46 0.95
N ILE A 110 6.74 -6.33 2.18
CA ILE A 110 7.44 -5.68 3.29
C ILE A 110 7.40 -6.59 4.51
N ASP A 111 8.57 -6.85 5.07
CA ASP A 111 8.76 -7.69 6.25
C ASP A 111 8.00 -7.13 7.46
N THR A 112 7.24 -8.00 8.13
CA THR A 112 6.43 -7.62 9.30
C THR A 112 7.28 -7.15 10.46
N ALA A 113 8.37 -7.87 10.78
CA ALA A 113 9.22 -7.53 11.91
C ALA A 113 9.99 -6.22 11.67
N PHE A 114 10.30 -5.88 10.41
CA PHE A 114 10.89 -4.60 10.05
C PHE A 114 9.92 -3.45 10.38
N ILE A 115 8.67 -3.53 9.96
CA ILE A 115 7.68 -2.48 10.19
C ILE A 115 7.28 -2.41 11.67
N ASP A 116 7.10 -3.53 12.35
CA ASP A 116 6.80 -3.57 13.78
C ASP A 116 7.87 -2.84 14.62
N ARG A 117 9.15 -3.00 14.26
CA ARG A 117 10.24 -2.26 14.92
C ARG A 117 10.24 -0.77 14.57
N ALA A 118 9.85 -0.40 13.36
CA ALA A 118 9.93 0.97 12.87
C ALA A 118 8.82 1.88 13.43
N ILE A 119 7.59 1.38 13.54
CA ILE A 119 6.42 2.21 13.91
C ILE A 119 5.61 1.66 15.08
N GLY A 120 6.00 0.52 15.66
CA GLY A 120 5.29 -0.18 16.75
C GLY A 120 4.23 -1.16 16.23
N ALA A 121 4.25 -2.39 16.77
CA ALA A 121 3.34 -3.46 16.35
C ALA A 121 1.87 -3.11 16.60
N GLU A 122 1.57 -2.34 17.65
CA GLU A 122 0.22 -1.88 18.00
C GLU A 122 -0.41 -1.02 16.89
N ASN A 123 0.39 -0.22 16.18
CA ASN A 123 -0.08 0.59 15.05
C ASN A 123 -0.37 -0.25 13.81
N VAL A 124 0.39 -1.33 13.62
CA VAL A 124 0.27 -2.21 12.45
C VAL A 124 -0.92 -3.17 12.57
N THR A 125 -1.18 -3.72 13.76
CA THR A 125 -2.26 -4.69 13.98
C THR A 125 -3.66 -4.14 13.75
N CYS A 126 -3.83 -2.82 13.78
CA CYS A 126 -5.10 -2.16 13.53
C CYS A 126 -5.38 -1.94 12.03
N LEU A 127 -4.39 -2.10 11.16
CA LEU A 127 -4.54 -1.87 9.72
C LEU A 127 -5.48 -2.91 9.08
N ARG A 128 -6.26 -2.45 8.11
CA ARG A 128 -7.24 -3.27 7.39
C ARG A 128 -6.89 -3.33 5.91
N PRO A 129 -7.22 -4.44 5.23
CA PRO A 129 -7.12 -4.51 3.79
C PRO A 129 -7.89 -3.38 3.12
N ALA A 130 -7.30 -2.77 2.10
CA ALA A 130 -7.92 -1.72 1.30
C ALA A 130 -7.62 -1.95 -0.18
N ILE A 131 -8.65 -2.02 -1.03
CA ILE A 131 -8.51 -2.36 -2.45
C ILE A 131 -9.06 -1.22 -3.29
N GLY A 132 -8.29 -0.83 -4.32
CA GLY A 132 -8.74 0.15 -5.32
C GLY A 132 -8.78 1.61 -4.83
N PHE A 133 -8.10 1.93 -3.74
CA PHE A 133 -8.02 3.30 -3.25
C PHE A 133 -6.91 4.11 -3.93
N ARG A 134 -6.91 5.41 -3.71
CA ARG A 134 -5.84 6.33 -4.15
C ARG A 134 -5.44 7.25 -3.01
N ASP A 135 -4.13 7.44 -2.89
CA ASP A 135 -3.52 8.40 -1.97
C ASP A 135 -2.20 8.88 -2.58
N THR A 136 -2.02 10.19 -2.66
CA THR A 136 -0.86 10.79 -3.35
C THR A 136 0.47 10.51 -2.66
N VAL A 137 0.49 10.35 -1.33
CA VAL A 137 1.70 10.02 -0.58
C VAL A 137 2.09 8.58 -0.83
N ILE A 138 1.13 7.65 -0.74
CA ILE A 138 1.36 6.22 -1.00
C ILE A 138 1.79 6.02 -2.46
N GLU A 139 1.10 6.65 -3.42
CA GLU A 139 1.46 6.58 -4.83
C GLU A 139 2.90 7.07 -5.07
N ALA A 140 3.30 8.20 -4.47
CA ALA A 140 4.65 8.74 -4.61
C ALA A 140 5.72 7.81 -4.00
N CYS A 141 5.47 7.21 -2.84
CA CYS A 141 6.39 6.25 -2.22
C CYS A 141 6.57 5.01 -3.10
N LEU A 142 5.48 4.44 -3.62
CA LEU A 142 5.53 3.26 -4.50
C LEU A 142 6.24 3.57 -5.83
N GLN A 143 6.04 4.75 -6.40
CA GLN A 143 6.76 5.18 -7.61
C GLN A 143 8.26 5.34 -7.37
N ARG A 144 8.68 5.82 -6.20
CA ARG A 144 10.10 5.90 -5.83
C ARG A 144 10.70 4.50 -5.68
N ILE A 145 10.02 3.56 -5.03
CA ILE A 145 10.46 2.15 -4.97
C ILE A 145 10.60 1.57 -6.39
N ALA A 146 9.65 1.85 -7.29
CA ALA A 146 9.75 1.43 -8.68
C ALA A 146 10.93 2.05 -9.44
N ALA A 147 11.33 3.27 -9.09
CA ALA A 147 12.49 3.93 -9.67
C ALA A 147 13.81 3.27 -9.21
N GLU A 148 13.92 2.96 -7.91
CA GLU A 148 15.07 2.22 -7.35
C GLU A 148 15.19 0.82 -7.97
N LEU A 149 14.07 0.12 -8.19
CA LEU A 149 14.08 -1.19 -8.86
C LEU A 149 14.62 -1.11 -10.30
N LYS A 150 14.33 -0.03 -11.02
CA LYS A 150 14.81 0.16 -12.40
C LYS A 150 16.27 0.56 -12.50
N ASN A 151 16.77 1.31 -11.53
CA ASN A 151 18.12 1.85 -11.52
C ASN A 151 18.73 1.74 -10.10
N PRO A 152 19.02 0.51 -9.64
CA PRO A 152 19.51 0.29 -8.29
C PRO A 152 20.94 0.79 -8.13
N ASP A 153 21.24 1.30 -6.94
CA ASP A 153 22.57 1.67 -6.50
C ASP A 153 22.86 1.16 -5.07
N PRO A 154 24.09 1.31 -4.53
CA PRO A 154 24.44 0.81 -3.20
C PRO A 154 23.64 1.41 -2.03
N ILE A 155 23.00 2.56 -2.22
CA ILE A 155 22.18 3.21 -1.17
C ILE A 155 20.67 3.01 -1.39
N SER A 156 20.27 2.33 -2.46
CA SER A 156 18.84 2.04 -2.76
C SER A 156 18.13 1.34 -1.62
N VAL A 157 18.81 0.49 -0.84
CA VAL A 157 18.22 -0.17 0.34
C VAL A 157 17.69 0.85 1.34
N VAL A 158 18.46 1.91 1.64
CA VAL A 158 18.07 2.96 2.60
C VAL A 158 16.86 3.75 2.07
N MET A 159 16.87 4.05 0.77
CA MET A 159 15.75 4.74 0.12
C MET A 159 14.47 3.90 0.17
N VAL A 160 14.56 2.63 -0.19
CA VAL A 160 13.41 1.72 -0.23
C VAL A 160 12.84 1.47 1.16
N GLU A 161 13.66 1.21 2.17
CA GLU A 161 13.23 1.06 3.56
C GLU A 161 12.56 2.33 4.09
N SER A 162 13.12 3.50 3.79
CA SER A 162 12.51 4.79 4.15
C SER A 162 11.13 4.98 3.51
N GLN A 163 10.96 4.62 2.23
CA GLN A 163 9.65 4.66 1.56
C GLN A 163 8.67 3.66 2.18
N ALA A 164 9.13 2.45 2.54
CA ALA A 164 8.30 1.45 3.20
C ALA A 164 7.75 1.96 4.54
N ILE A 165 8.58 2.60 5.37
CA ILE A 165 8.13 3.22 6.62
C ILE A 165 7.09 4.32 6.34
N GLN A 166 7.32 5.17 5.35
CA GLN A 166 6.38 6.25 4.98
C GLN A 166 5.02 5.68 4.52
N LEU A 167 5.01 4.58 3.75
CA LEU A 167 3.79 3.87 3.37
C LEU A 167 2.96 3.49 4.60
N PHE A 168 3.57 2.88 5.60
CA PHE A 168 2.85 2.45 6.81
C PHE A 168 2.42 3.62 7.69
N VAL A 169 3.24 4.65 7.86
CA VAL A 169 2.83 5.87 8.57
C VAL A 169 1.60 6.50 7.90
N GLN A 170 1.55 6.52 6.57
CA GLN A 170 0.39 7.04 5.85
C GLN A 170 -0.83 6.13 6.00
N MET A 171 -0.66 4.80 5.93
CA MET A 171 -1.75 3.85 6.18
C MET A 171 -2.35 4.01 7.59
N VAL A 172 -1.52 4.18 8.62
CA VAL A 172 -1.96 4.44 10.00
C VAL A 172 -2.80 5.71 10.06
N ARG A 173 -2.37 6.79 9.40
CA ARG A 173 -3.12 8.06 9.33
C ARG A 173 -4.48 7.89 8.62
N LEU A 174 -4.52 7.18 7.52
CA LEU A 174 -5.75 6.91 6.77
C LEU A 174 -6.74 6.05 7.57
N ASN A 175 -6.26 5.18 8.44
CA ASN A 175 -7.09 4.36 9.33
C ASN A 175 -7.53 5.11 10.60
N GLY A 176 -7.19 6.40 10.74
CA GLY A 176 -7.62 7.24 11.86
C GLY A 176 -6.84 7.04 13.17
N LEU A 177 -5.86 6.14 13.20
CA LEU A 177 -5.06 5.86 14.40
C LEU A 177 -4.09 7.00 14.75
N GLY A 178 -3.78 7.89 13.81
CA GLY A 178 -2.98 9.09 14.04
C GLY A 178 -3.76 10.31 14.52
N ASN A 179 -5.08 10.22 14.63
CA ASN A 179 -5.98 11.31 14.99
C ASN A 179 -6.58 11.19 16.39
N GLU A 180 -6.08 10.32 17.27
CA GLU A 180 -6.39 10.52 18.69
C GLU A 180 -5.79 11.88 19.10
N PRO A 181 -6.63 12.83 19.57
CA PRO A 181 -6.09 14.06 20.12
C PRO A 181 -5.14 13.65 21.24
N ALA A 182 -3.91 14.16 21.21
CA ALA A 182 -2.92 13.88 22.24
C ALA A 182 -3.62 14.04 23.61
N LYS A 183 -3.65 12.96 24.41
CA LYS A 183 -4.20 13.00 25.78
C LYS A 183 -3.44 14.10 26.51
N GLY A 184 -4.09 15.25 26.72
CA GLY A 184 -3.50 16.46 27.29
C GLY A 184 -3.67 17.73 26.46
N GLY A 185 -4.25 17.67 25.27
CA GLY A 185 -4.65 18.85 24.50
C GLY A 185 -5.83 19.57 25.18
N LEU A 186 -5.83 20.92 25.13
CA LEU A 186 -6.99 21.70 25.57
C LEU A 186 -8.22 21.32 24.73
N SER A 187 -9.37 21.18 25.39
CA SER A 187 -10.62 20.99 24.65
C SER A 187 -10.85 22.18 23.67
N PRO A 188 -11.63 22.03 22.58
CA PRO A 188 -11.97 23.17 21.73
C PRO A 188 -12.59 24.36 22.49
N PHE A 189 -13.27 24.09 23.59
CA PHE A 189 -13.81 25.08 24.47
C PHE A 189 -12.71 25.79 25.26
N ASP A 190 -11.77 25.03 25.84
CA ASP A 190 -10.66 25.59 26.63
C ASP A 190 -9.69 26.36 25.73
N LEU A 191 -9.44 25.88 24.47
CA LEU A 191 -8.65 26.58 23.49
C LEU A 191 -9.26 27.96 23.16
N LYS A 192 -10.56 28.01 22.87
CA LYS A 192 -11.27 29.28 22.64
C LYS A 192 -11.17 30.23 23.84
N ARG A 193 -11.26 29.69 25.06
CA ARG A 193 -11.16 30.46 26.31
C ARG A 193 -9.75 31.02 26.52
N VAL A 194 -8.72 30.24 26.25
CA VAL A 194 -7.31 30.67 26.31
C VAL A 194 -7.02 31.74 25.26
N VAL A 195 -7.47 31.54 24.01
CA VAL A 195 -7.32 32.57 22.97
C VAL A 195 -8.01 33.86 23.35
N ALA A 196 -9.24 33.83 23.85
CA ALA A 196 -9.97 35.01 24.29
C ALA A 196 -9.27 35.73 25.47
N ILE A 197 -8.64 35.01 26.41
CA ILE A 197 -7.85 35.59 27.50
C ILE A 197 -6.59 36.28 26.95
N ILE A 198 -5.92 35.66 26.00
CA ILE A 198 -4.70 36.22 25.35
C ILE A 198 -5.06 37.50 24.57
N GLU A 199 -6.12 37.48 23.77
CA GLU A 199 -6.59 38.64 23.00
C GLU A 199 -6.98 39.80 23.92
N ASN A 200 -7.67 39.52 25.05
CA ASN A 200 -8.10 40.54 26.02
C ASN A 200 -6.89 41.14 26.79
N ARG A 201 -5.81 40.39 26.98
CA ARG A 201 -4.59 40.91 27.64
C ARG A 201 -3.65 41.65 26.68
N LEU A 202 -3.66 41.29 25.37
CA LEU A 202 -2.88 41.96 24.37
C LEU A 202 -3.57 43.24 23.82
N GLY A 203 -4.89 43.35 24.01
CA GLY A 203 -5.68 44.52 23.58
C GLY A 203 -5.79 45.64 24.62
N ASN A 204 -5.24 45.49 25.83
CA ASN A 204 -5.17 46.54 26.87
C ASN A 204 -3.69 46.75 27.23
N PRO A 205 -3.00 47.79 26.67
CA PRO A 205 -1.69 48.22 27.13
C PRO A 205 -1.70 48.86 28.52
#